data_58d46a1c96e81d81fb05de65665ece1f
#
_entry.id   58d46a1c96e81d81fb05de65665ece1f
#
_cell.length_a   1.000
_cell.length_b   1.000
_cell.length_c   1.000
_cell.angle_alpha   90.00
_cell.angle_beta   90.00
_cell.angle_gamma   90.00
#
_symmetry.space_group_name_H-M   'P 1'
#
loop_
_entity.id
_entity.type
_entity.pdbx_description
1 polymer ?
#
loop_
_entity_poly.entity_id
_entity_poly.type
_entity_poly.pdbx_seq_one_letter_code
_entity_poly.pdbx_strand_id
1 'polypeptide(L)'
;DLNGTARYVGMGGAMDALGADISTIGTNPAGIGLFRHSTANVSFGFVSQQGGKSFADGNKTNMSFDQAGFVYSRRTGRNSFLNLAFNYHKSRNFDYILSATDALNGASQNKLSYMKGAEGVFNVYTDNNGTIMANDNTFSQVDYLYYNALLSDENGDFYFNNANGYMFNRSNSGYIGEYDFNISGNINDRVYLGLTFGISDVNYKGYSEYTETLADANGAGIGNVTLADERRIDGTGFNVKAGIIFRPIETSPFRIGFSVATPTWYDLTTSNYTILRNGSNVGMYDSGEIGESYDFKLYTPWKFGVSLGTTFGNYLAVGAGYEYADYGNLDTRVNTGGGYDWYYDEYYETSAGDRAMNSHTESTLKGVSTVKLGLEYKPMSQLAIRLGYNYVSPMYDENGYKDGTINSPGSYYSSSTDYTNWKATNRITCGIGYNVGKLSLDLAYQYSMQSGDFSPFTNYYASAEDGPEYDNICNAVKVDNKRHQLLFSIGYHF
;
A
#
# COMPACT_ATOMS: atom_id res chain seq x y z
N ASP A 1 5.36 -4.69 -2.51
CA ASP A 1 6.74 -4.36 -2.86
C ASP A 1 7.47 -5.61 -3.39
N LEU A 2 8.58 -5.42 -4.13
CA LEU A 2 9.50 -6.50 -4.47
C LEU A 2 10.44 -6.71 -3.27
N ASN A 3 10.26 -7.81 -2.56
CA ASN A 3 11.03 -8.15 -1.35
C ASN A 3 11.12 -9.67 -1.16
N GLY A 4 12.03 -10.11 -0.30
CA GLY A 4 12.27 -11.53 -0.03
C GLY A 4 13.75 -11.84 0.19
N THR A 5 14.25 -12.92 -0.42
CA THR A 5 15.70 -13.20 -0.44
C THR A 5 16.43 -12.24 -1.37
N ALA A 6 17.71 -11.98 -1.12
CA ALA A 6 18.53 -11.16 -2.02
C ALA A 6 18.66 -11.80 -3.42
N ARG A 7 18.60 -13.13 -3.51
CA ARG A 7 18.54 -13.82 -4.81
C ARG A 7 17.27 -13.47 -5.58
N TYR A 8 16.11 -13.54 -4.93
CA TYR A 8 14.81 -13.23 -5.52
C TYR A 8 14.75 -11.76 -5.97
N VAL A 9 15.15 -10.82 -5.10
CA VAL A 9 15.18 -9.40 -5.42
C VAL A 9 16.18 -9.09 -6.54
N GLY A 10 17.38 -9.68 -6.52
CA GLY A 10 18.38 -9.50 -7.56
C GLY A 10 17.94 -9.97 -8.95
N MET A 11 16.98 -10.91 -9.00
CA MET A 11 16.32 -11.41 -10.21
C MET A 11 15.06 -10.60 -10.61
N GLY A 12 14.80 -9.45 -9.97
CA GLY A 12 13.59 -8.67 -10.24
C GLY A 12 12.28 -9.41 -9.87
N GLY A 13 12.35 -10.45 -9.05
CA GLY A 13 11.23 -11.32 -8.71
C GLY A 13 10.86 -12.35 -9.80
N ALA A 14 11.63 -12.49 -10.87
CA ALA A 14 11.34 -13.37 -11.99
C ALA A 14 11.74 -14.83 -11.74
N MET A 15 11.34 -15.36 -10.58
CA MET A 15 11.69 -16.73 -10.16
C MET A 15 10.49 -17.67 -10.08
N ASP A 16 9.31 -17.24 -10.46
CA ASP A 16 8.06 -17.97 -10.26
C ASP A 16 7.99 -19.31 -10.99
N ALA A 17 8.65 -19.44 -12.17
CA ALA A 17 8.82 -20.73 -12.87
C ALA A 17 10.20 -21.36 -12.66
N LEU A 18 11.23 -20.57 -12.32
CA LEU A 18 12.55 -21.10 -11.97
C LEU A 18 12.52 -21.85 -10.64
N GLY A 19 11.79 -21.30 -9.65
CA GLY A 19 11.65 -21.89 -8.32
C GLY A 19 12.95 -22.01 -7.55
N ALA A 20 12.96 -22.90 -6.56
CA ALA A 20 14.08 -23.14 -5.65
C ALA A 20 14.59 -21.84 -4.95
N ASP A 21 13.64 -20.96 -4.66
CA ASP A 21 13.82 -19.81 -3.77
C ASP A 21 12.59 -19.70 -2.85
N ILE A 22 12.81 -19.52 -1.57
CA ILE A 22 11.72 -19.52 -0.59
C ILE A 22 10.74 -18.37 -0.82
N SER A 23 11.17 -17.25 -1.43
CA SER A 23 10.32 -16.10 -1.71
C SER A 23 9.21 -16.42 -2.73
N THR A 24 9.34 -17.50 -3.52
CA THR A 24 8.29 -17.95 -4.45
C THR A 24 7.04 -18.46 -3.73
N ILE A 25 7.13 -18.75 -2.42
CA ILE A 25 6.01 -19.16 -1.57
C ILE A 25 4.83 -18.19 -1.65
N GLY A 26 5.12 -16.88 -1.81
CA GLY A 26 4.13 -15.81 -1.89
C GLY A 26 3.62 -15.50 -3.30
N THR A 27 4.29 -15.98 -4.36
CA THR A 27 3.97 -15.63 -5.77
C THR A 27 3.54 -16.83 -6.59
N ASN A 28 4.36 -17.89 -6.64
CA ASN A 28 3.97 -19.18 -7.17
C ASN A 28 4.39 -20.29 -6.20
N PRO A 29 3.47 -20.79 -5.36
CA PRO A 29 3.77 -21.80 -4.35
C PRO A 29 4.44 -23.07 -4.87
N ALA A 30 4.21 -23.44 -6.14
CA ALA A 30 4.84 -24.60 -6.77
C ALA A 30 6.37 -24.45 -6.87
N GLY A 31 6.91 -23.23 -6.79
CA GLY A 31 8.35 -22.97 -6.77
C GLY A 31 9.06 -23.61 -5.58
N ILE A 32 8.36 -23.82 -4.47
CA ILE A 32 8.87 -24.55 -3.31
C ILE A 32 9.04 -26.05 -3.63
N GLY A 33 8.26 -26.59 -4.54
CA GLY A 33 8.38 -27.97 -5.02
C GLY A 33 9.72 -28.28 -5.72
N LEU A 34 10.49 -27.26 -6.11
CA LEU A 34 11.80 -27.43 -6.74
C LEU A 34 12.95 -27.63 -5.74
N PHE A 35 12.72 -27.46 -4.46
CA PHE A 35 13.73 -27.78 -3.45
C PHE A 35 13.96 -29.28 -3.34
N ARG A 36 15.21 -29.69 -3.29
CA ARG A 36 15.66 -31.07 -3.12
C ARG A 36 16.41 -31.31 -1.82
N HIS A 37 16.72 -30.23 -1.12
CA HIS A 37 17.38 -30.23 0.18
C HIS A 37 16.66 -29.27 1.10
N SER A 38 16.69 -29.58 2.39
CA SER A 38 16.17 -28.65 3.40
C SER A 38 17.06 -27.41 3.49
N THR A 39 16.46 -26.25 3.66
CA THR A 39 17.17 -24.97 3.73
C THR A 39 16.57 -24.05 4.77
N ALA A 40 17.38 -23.18 5.35
CA ALA A 40 16.95 -22.06 6.17
C ALA A 40 17.58 -20.76 5.64
N ASN A 41 16.79 -19.67 5.62
CA ASN A 41 17.23 -18.39 5.08
C ASN A 41 16.80 -17.24 6.00
N VAL A 42 17.63 -16.21 6.05
CA VAL A 42 17.32 -14.94 6.68
C VAL A 42 17.80 -13.78 5.80
N SER A 43 17.02 -12.73 5.73
CA SER A 43 17.33 -11.54 4.93
C SER A 43 17.05 -10.26 5.70
N PHE A 44 17.97 -9.30 5.62
CA PHE A 44 17.89 -7.99 6.25
C PHE A 44 18.64 -6.96 5.40
N GLY A 45 18.35 -5.70 5.60
CA GLY A 45 19.01 -4.67 4.81
C GLY A 45 18.63 -3.26 5.21
N PHE A 46 18.80 -2.35 4.26
CA PHE A 46 18.53 -0.93 4.44
C PHE A 46 17.70 -0.43 3.26
N VAL A 47 16.73 0.42 3.59
CA VAL A 47 15.93 1.15 2.61
C VAL A 47 16.18 2.64 2.79
N SER A 48 16.52 3.35 1.72
CA SER A 48 16.78 4.79 1.74
C SER A 48 15.97 5.49 0.67
N GLN A 49 15.21 6.52 1.06
CA GLN A 49 14.47 7.37 0.14
C GLN A 49 15.39 8.42 -0.47
N GLN A 50 15.40 8.54 -1.79
CA GLN A 50 16.12 9.58 -2.50
C GLN A 50 15.37 10.92 -2.38
N GLY A 51 16.10 11.99 -2.06
CA GLY A 51 15.55 13.36 -2.01
C GLY A 51 14.64 13.66 -0.82
N GLY A 52 14.31 12.66 0.01
CA GLY A 52 13.50 12.86 1.22
C GLY A 52 14.23 13.71 2.27
N LYS A 53 13.49 14.63 2.90
CA LYS A 53 13.93 15.38 4.08
C LYS A 53 13.28 14.75 5.30
N SER A 54 14.02 14.58 6.39
CA SER A 54 13.44 14.10 7.66
C SER A 54 12.31 15.01 8.10
N PHE A 55 11.20 14.41 8.50
CA PHE A 55 10.03 15.11 9.00
C PHE A 55 9.44 14.32 10.16
N ALA A 56 9.12 14.98 11.28
CA ALA A 56 8.68 14.35 12.51
C ALA A 56 9.62 13.19 12.91
N ASP A 57 9.08 12.03 13.20
CA ASP A 57 9.85 10.82 13.55
C ASP A 57 10.37 10.04 12.33
N GLY A 58 10.08 10.51 11.11
CA GLY A 58 10.44 9.83 9.87
C GLY A 58 11.89 10.07 9.46
N ASN A 59 12.59 8.98 9.20
CA ASN A 59 13.94 8.99 8.65
C ASN A 59 13.93 8.52 7.20
N LYS A 60 14.77 9.15 6.37
CA LYS A 60 14.91 8.74 4.96
C LYS A 60 15.59 7.39 4.76
N THR A 61 16.38 6.95 5.74
CA THR A 61 17.10 5.68 5.71
C THR A 61 16.76 4.86 6.94
N ASN A 62 16.25 3.65 6.71
CA ASN A 62 15.80 2.75 7.77
C ASN A 62 16.40 1.36 7.56
N MET A 63 16.73 0.70 8.66
CA MET A 63 17.07 -0.71 8.66
C MET A 63 15.79 -1.53 8.46
N SER A 64 15.87 -2.62 7.69
CA SER A 64 14.75 -3.50 7.43
C SER A 64 15.11 -4.94 7.70
N PHE A 65 14.25 -5.63 8.46
CA PHE A 65 14.22 -7.09 8.52
C PHE A 65 13.20 -7.54 7.47
N ASP A 66 13.65 -8.29 6.46
CA ASP A 66 12.89 -8.47 5.24
C ASP A 66 12.30 -9.87 5.09
N GLN A 67 13.02 -10.92 5.56
CA GLN A 67 12.58 -12.29 5.38
C GLN A 67 13.28 -13.23 6.37
N ALA A 68 12.57 -14.25 6.83
CA ALA A 68 13.13 -15.42 7.50
C ALA A 68 12.25 -16.64 7.25
N GLY A 69 12.86 -17.76 6.91
CA GLY A 69 12.09 -18.97 6.67
C GLY A 69 12.94 -20.22 6.50
N PHE A 70 12.23 -21.32 6.39
CA PHE A 70 12.86 -22.63 6.16
C PHE A 70 11.99 -23.47 5.23
N VAL A 71 12.66 -24.40 4.54
CA VAL A 71 12.05 -25.44 3.72
C VAL A 71 12.54 -26.79 4.23
N TYR A 72 11.61 -27.66 4.58
CA TYR A 72 11.88 -29.07 4.84
C TYR A 72 11.56 -29.86 3.58
N SER A 73 12.56 -30.54 3.02
CA SER A 73 12.44 -31.31 1.79
C SER A 73 12.65 -32.80 2.06
N ARG A 74 11.65 -33.61 1.70
CA ARG A 74 11.69 -35.06 1.82
C ARG A 74 11.54 -35.72 0.46
N ARG A 75 12.49 -36.59 0.11
CA ARG A 75 12.41 -37.41 -1.10
C ARG A 75 11.34 -38.48 -0.92
N THR A 76 10.41 -38.60 -1.87
CA THR A 76 9.31 -39.55 -1.88
C THR A 76 9.43 -40.61 -3.00
N GLY A 77 10.27 -40.37 -3.99
CA GLY A 77 10.53 -41.26 -5.12
C GLY A 77 11.87 -40.96 -5.76
N ARG A 78 12.18 -41.61 -6.91
CA ARG A 78 13.46 -41.43 -7.58
C ARG A 78 13.75 -39.97 -7.92
N ASN A 79 12.75 -39.26 -8.48
CA ASN A 79 12.80 -37.85 -8.85
C ASN A 79 11.57 -37.07 -8.30
N SER A 80 11.05 -37.47 -7.14
CA SER A 80 9.87 -36.88 -6.53
C SER A 80 10.16 -36.45 -5.10
N PHE A 81 9.60 -35.32 -4.71
CA PHE A 81 9.82 -34.71 -3.40
C PHE A 81 8.51 -34.16 -2.84
N LEU A 82 8.39 -34.19 -1.52
CA LEU A 82 7.39 -33.47 -0.75
C LEU A 82 8.11 -32.43 0.10
N ASN A 83 7.68 -31.19 0.00
CA ASN A 83 8.27 -30.07 0.69
C ASN A 83 7.23 -29.39 1.58
N LEU A 84 7.66 -29.04 2.79
CA LEU A 84 6.94 -28.17 3.70
C LEU A 84 7.76 -26.92 3.93
N ALA A 85 7.15 -25.76 3.90
CA ALA A 85 7.87 -24.51 4.11
C ALA A 85 7.10 -23.56 5.03
N PHE A 86 7.87 -22.77 5.75
CA PHE A 86 7.38 -21.61 6.48
C PHE A 86 8.26 -20.42 6.09
N ASN A 87 7.63 -19.28 5.83
CA ASN A 87 8.34 -18.06 5.52
C ASN A 87 7.64 -16.85 6.12
N TYR A 88 8.37 -16.02 6.80
CA TYR A 88 7.99 -14.64 7.09
C TYR A 88 8.65 -13.73 6.05
N HIS A 89 7.90 -12.81 5.47
CA HIS A 89 8.48 -11.74 4.66
C HIS A 89 7.69 -10.44 4.80
N LYS A 90 8.40 -9.34 4.65
CA LYS A 90 7.78 -8.02 4.61
C LYS A 90 7.26 -7.76 3.19
N SER A 91 5.95 -7.87 3.00
CA SER A 91 5.32 -7.70 1.68
C SER A 91 5.14 -6.22 1.30
N ARG A 92 5.07 -5.34 2.30
CA ARG A 92 5.00 -3.89 2.11
C ARG A 92 5.84 -3.18 3.16
N ASN A 93 6.58 -2.16 2.74
CA ASN A 93 7.24 -1.19 3.60
C ASN A 93 6.58 0.18 3.38
N PHE A 94 6.05 0.78 4.45
CA PHE A 94 5.37 2.08 4.41
C PHE A 94 6.29 3.26 4.64
N ASP A 95 7.56 3.06 5.02
CA ASP A 95 8.51 4.15 5.27
C ASP A 95 8.59 5.07 4.06
N TYR A 96 8.05 6.28 4.19
CA TYR A 96 8.02 7.26 3.13
C TYR A 96 7.77 8.66 3.68
N ILE A 97 8.51 9.63 3.17
CA ILE A 97 8.34 11.05 3.50
C ILE A 97 7.86 11.78 2.25
N LEU A 98 6.73 12.44 2.35
CA LEU A 98 6.14 13.24 1.29
C LEU A 98 6.17 14.71 1.69
N SER A 99 6.61 15.58 0.78
CA SER A 99 6.52 17.03 0.91
C SER A 99 5.99 17.63 -0.38
N ALA A 100 5.01 18.53 -0.27
CA ALA A 100 4.44 19.24 -1.41
C ALA A 100 4.10 20.67 -0.99
N THR A 101 4.24 21.61 -1.91
CA THR A 101 3.89 23.02 -1.71
C THR A 101 3.51 23.63 -3.05
N ASP A 102 2.49 24.46 -3.05
CA ASP A 102 2.09 25.24 -4.24
C ASP A 102 1.25 26.47 -3.82
N ALA A 103 1.02 27.37 -4.76
CA ALA A 103 0.06 28.45 -4.65
C ALA A 103 -1.37 27.91 -4.78
N LEU A 104 -2.29 28.47 -4.01
CA LEU A 104 -3.72 28.10 -4.05
C LEU A 104 -4.59 29.10 -4.83
N ASN A 105 -4.13 30.33 -4.99
CA ASN A 105 -4.81 31.37 -5.76
C ASN A 105 -6.30 31.55 -5.39
N GLY A 106 -6.60 31.50 -4.09
CA GLY A 106 -7.93 31.60 -3.55
C GLY A 106 -8.62 30.28 -3.23
N ALA A 107 -8.13 29.15 -3.72
CA ALA A 107 -8.62 27.84 -3.27
C ALA A 107 -8.16 27.55 -1.84
N SER A 108 -8.92 26.72 -1.11
CA SER A 108 -8.63 26.42 0.29
C SER A 108 -9.35 25.14 0.73
N GLN A 109 -8.76 24.45 1.69
CA GLN A 109 -9.40 23.29 2.31
C GLN A 109 -10.64 23.69 3.13
N ASN A 110 -10.58 24.84 3.84
CA ASN A 110 -11.74 25.36 4.58
C ASN A 110 -12.90 25.70 3.63
N LYS A 111 -12.62 26.27 2.47
CA LYS A 111 -13.61 26.55 1.44
C LYS A 111 -14.28 25.27 0.92
N LEU A 112 -13.52 24.16 0.76
CA LEU A 112 -14.10 22.86 0.40
C LEU A 112 -15.14 22.41 1.43
N SER A 113 -14.82 22.47 2.72
CA SER A 113 -15.76 22.13 3.80
C SER A 113 -17.00 23.02 3.79
N TYR A 114 -16.83 24.34 3.59
CA TYR A 114 -17.93 25.29 3.47
C TYR A 114 -18.83 24.95 2.28
N MET A 115 -18.25 24.70 1.08
CA MET A 115 -19.00 24.42 -0.14
C MET A 115 -19.82 23.13 -0.03
N LYS A 116 -19.30 22.09 0.61
CA LYS A 116 -20.05 20.86 0.88
C LYS A 116 -21.33 21.13 1.67
N GLY A 117 -21.26 21.98 2.70
CA GLY A 117 -22.45 22.38 3.46
C GLY A 117 -23.40 23.28 2.67
N ALA A 118 -22.88 24.25 1.94
CA ALA A 118 -23.68 25.15 1.11
C ALA A 118 -24.46 24.41 0.02
N GLU A 119 -23.87 23.39 -0.57
CA GLU A 119 -24.50 22.53 -1.58
C GLU A 119 -25.40 21.42 -1.01
N GLY A 120 -25.54 21.37 0.34
CA GLY A 120 -26.42 20.42 0.99
C GLY A 120 -25.91 18.96 1.00
N VAL A 121 -24.60 18.77 0.85
CA VAL A 121 -23.97 17.45 1.00
C VAL A 121 -24.17 16.91 2.42
N PHE A 122 -24.24 17.80 3.39
CA PHE A 122 -24.66 17.54 4.77
C PHE A 122 -25.39 18.77 5.34
N ASN A 123 -26.16 18.53 6.43
CA ASN A 123 -26.87 19.59 7.12
C ASN A 123 -26.30 19.74 8.54
N VAL A 124 -25.74 20.91 8.83
CA VAL A 124 -25.19 21.21 10.15
C VAL A 124 -26.26 21.74 11.10
N TYR A 125 -26.11 21.43 12.37
CA TYR A 125 -26.87 22.00 13.48
C TYR A 125 -25.96 22.26 14.66
N THR A 126 -26.37 23.17 15.53
CA THR A 126 -25.64 23.47 16.78
C THR A 126 -26.27 22.67 17.92
N ASP A 127 -25.46 21.90 18.63
CA ASP A 127 -25.90 21.15 19.80
C ASP A 127 -26.09 22.05 21.04
N ASN A 128 -26.53 21.47 22.17
CA ASN A 128 -26.76 22.21 23.41
C ASN A 128 -25.49 22.81 24.05
N ASN A 129 -24.31 22.40 23.60
CA ASN A 129 -23.02 22.89 24.06
C ASN A 129 -22.44 23.96 23.14
N GLY A 130 -23.14 24.33 22.08
CA GLY A 130 -22.66 25.24 21.06
C GLY A 130 -21.75 24.61 20.01
N THR A 131 -21.64 23.28 19.98
CA THR A 131 -20.82 22.55 19.00
C THR A 131 -21.59 22.34 17.71
N ILE A 132 -20.95 22.61 16.59
CA ILE A 132 -21.51 22.38 15.25
C ILE A 132 -21.34 20.90 14.89
N MET A 133 -22.44 20.24 14.60
CA MET A 133 -22.55 18.82 14.30
C MET A 133 -23.35 18.59 13.02
N ALA A 134 -23.24 17.39 12.45
CA ALA A 134 -24.16 16.89 11.42
C ALA A 134 -24.40 15.39 11.64
N ASN A 135 -25.56 14.90 11.21
CA ASN A 135 -25.91 13.47 11.31
C ASN A 135 -25.54 12.66 10.07
N ASP A 136 -24.89 13.29 9.11
CA ASP A 136 -24.56 12.73 7.82
C ASP A 136 -23.17 12.09 7.81
N ASN A 137 -23.00 10.91 7.25
CA ASN A 137 -21.69 10.27 7.07
C ASN A 137 -20.76 11.06 6.14
N THR A 138 -21.27 12.01 5.40
CA THR A 138 -20.52 12.91 4.52
C THR A 138 -19.84 14.05 5.27
N PHE A 139 -20.24 14.30 6.55
CA PHE A 139 -19.61 15.26 7.43
C PHE A 139 -18.39 14.63 8.08
N SER A 140 -17.23 14.83 7.45
CA SER A 140 -15.97 14.21 7.88
C SER A 140 -15.41 14.87 9.14
N GLN A 141 -14.40 14.24 9.76
CA GLN A 141 -13.67 14.84 10.89
C GLN A 141 -12.97 16.14 10.50
N VAL A 142 -12.53 16.27 9.26
CA VAL A 142 -11.98 17.52 8.72
C VAL A 142 -13.06 18.61 8.68
N ASP A 143 -14.25 18.28 8.20
CA ASP A 143 -15.37 19.23 8.17
C ASP A 143 -15.75 19.69 9.61
N TYR A 144 -15.84 18.73 10.54
CA TYR A 144 -16.10 19.01 11.95
C TYR A 144 -15.09 20.03 12.53
N LEU A 145 -13.81 19.83 12.29
CA LEU A 145 -12.77 20.72 12.81
C LEU A 145 -12.86 22.12 12.18
N TYR A 146 -13.06 22.20 10.86
CA TYR A 146 -13.18 23.51 10.20
C TYR A 146 -14.44 24.27 10.60
N TYR A 147 -15.59 23.61 10.67
CA TYR A 147 -16.83 24.25 11.08
C TYR A 147 -16.76 24.77 12.51
N ASN A 148 -16.18 24.03 13.42
CA ASN A 148 -16.09 24.43 14.83
C ASN A 148 -14.99 25.44 15.12
N ALA A 149 -13.89 25.50 14.36
CA ALA A 149 -12.76 26.37 14.68
C ALA A 149 -12.64 27.61 13.76
N LEU A 150 -13.04 27.51 12.49
CA LEU A 150 -12.70 28.51 11.49
C LEU A 150 -13.88 29.11 10.72
N LEU A 151 -14.88 28.29 10.37
CA LEU A 151 -15.94 28.66 9.42
C LEU A 151 -17.11 29.40 10.02
N SER A 152 -17.20 29.55 11.34
CA SER A 152 -18.28 30.27 12.05
C SER A 152 -17.78 31.51 12.72
N ASP A 153 -18.63 32.54 12.80
CA ASP A 153 -18.42 33.73 13.58
C ASP A 153 -19.19 33.70 14.92
N GLU A 154 -19.05 34.77 15.73
CA GLU A 154 -19.72 34.93 17.02
C GLU A 154 -21.26 34.99 16.90
N ASN A 155 -21.81 35.30 15.73
CA ASN A 155 -23.24 35.36 15.49
C ASN A 155 -23.81 34.01 15.03
N GLY A 156 -22.94 33.04 14.71
CA GLY A 156 -23.30 31.74 14.18
C GLY A 156 -23.47 31.74 12.65
N ASP A 157 -23.01 32.79 11.97
CA ASP A 157 -23.00 32.86 10.51
C ASP A 157 -21.77 32.09 9.98
N PHE A 158 -21.96 31.36 8.88
CA PHE A 158 -20.90 30.60 8.23
C PHE A 158 -20.28 31.37 7.07
N TYR A 159 -18.95 31.29 6.96
CA TYR A 159 -18.18 31.90 5.91
C TYR A 159 -16.94 31.07 5.59
N PHE A 160 -16.31 31.30 4.45
CA PHE A 160 -15.02 30.70 4.10
C PHE A 160 -13.94 31.76 3.92
N ASN A 161 -12.69 31.32 3.98
CA ASN A 161 -11.53 32.16 3.74
C ASN A 161 -10.75 31.61 2.54
N ASN A 162 -10.31 32.48 1.65
CA ASN A 162 -9.38 32.14 0.59
C ASN A 162 -7.99 31.85 1.18
N ALA A 163 -7.15 31.13 0.42
CA ALA A 163 -5.75 30.91 0.77
C ALA A 163 -4.80 31.27 -0.39
N ASN A 164 -3.62 31.75 -0.05
CA ASN A 164 -2.58 32.09 -1.02
C ASN A 164 -1.78 30.88 -1.45
N GLY A 165 -1.50 29.97 -0.52
CA GLY A 165 -0.69 28.79 -0.76
C GLY A 165 -0.72 27.84 0.42
N TYR A 166 -0.13 26.65 0.19
CA TYR A 166 -0.04 25.62 1.21
C TYR A 166 1.35 24.98 1.28
N MET A 167 1.60 24.35 2.40
CA MET A 167 2.71 23.44 2.62
C MET A 167 2.16 22.16 3.24
N PHE A 168 2.49 21.02 2.65
CA PHE A 168 2.13 19.69 3.12
C PHE A 168 3.38 18.87 3.39
N ASN A 169 3.43 18.23 4.55
CA ASN A 169 4.46 17.25 4.89
C ASN A 169 3.79 16.03 5.54
N ARG A 170 4.24 14.83 5.15
CA ARG A 170 3.80 13.55 5.74
C ARG A 170 4.97 12.63 5.93
N SER A 171 5.02 11.96 7.06
CA SER A 171 5.92 10.85 7.34
C SER A 171 5.09 9.60 7.60
N ASN A 172 5.30 8.57 6.79
CA ASN A 172 4.72 7.26 6.98
C ASN A 172 5.77 6.28 7.51
N SER A 173 5.34 5.32 8.31
CA SER A 173 6.17 4.21 8.77
C SER A 173 5.32 2.95 8.97
N GLY A 174 6.01 1.81 9.17
CA GLY A 174 5.36 0.54 9.37
C GLY A 174 5.46 -0.41 8.18
N TYR A 175 4.70 -1.50 8.22
CA TYR A 175 4.83 -2.58 7.25
C TYR A 175 3.57 -3.44 7.18
N ILE A 176 3.52 -4.28 6.14
CA ILE A 176 2.70 -5.50 6.12
C ILE A 176 3.68 -6.66 6.13
N GLY A 177 3.62 -7.49 7.19
CA GLY A 177 4.35 -8.75 7.29
C GLY A 177 3.44 -9.91 6.90
N GLU A 178 3.94 -10.86 6.12
CA GLU A 178 3.23 -12.08 5.75
C GLU A 178 3.92 -13.30 6.32
N TYR A 179 3.12 -14.19 6.92
CA TYR A 179 3.50 -15.49 7.44
C TYR A 179 2.88 -16.55 6.54
N ASP A 180 3.69 -17.16 5.71
CA ASP A 180 3.27 -18.15 4.71
C ASP A 180 3.62 -19.57 5.15
N PHE A 181 2.62 -20.46 5.12
CA PHE A 181 2.76 -21.89 5.35
C PHE A 181 2.48 -22.62 4.05
N ASN A 182 3.41 -23.43 3.59
CA ASN A 182 3.34 -24.07 2.28
C ASN A 182 3.48 -25.59 2.37
N ILE A 183 2.70 -26.27 1.55
CA ILE A 183 2.89 -27.65 1.17
C ILE A 183 3.05 -27.75 -0.35
N SER A 184 4.10 -28.41 -0.81
CA SER A 184 4.41 -28.52 -2.23
C SER A 184 4.90 -29.90 -2.58
N GLY A 185 4.62 -30.32 -3.81
CA GLY A 185 5.06 -31.58 -4.34
C GLY A 185 5.80 -31.43 -5.66
N ASN A 186 6.80 -32.29 -5.86
CA ASN A 186 7.48 -32.50 -7.12
C ASN A 186 7.19 -33.93 -7.59
N ILE A 187 6.61 -34.08 -8.76
CA ILE A 187 6.27 -35.35 -9.38
C ILE A 187 7.19 -35.56 -10.56
N ASN A 188 8.16 -36.46 -10.40
CA ASN A 188 9.10 -36.93 -11.45
C ASN A 188 9.87 -35.77 -12.13
N ASP A 189 10.15 -34.66 -11.43
CA ASP A 189 10.76 -33.45 -12.00
C ASP A 189 10.04 -32.90 -13.25
N ARG A 190 8.75 -33.18 -13.39
CA ARG A 190 7.91 -32.76 -14.53
C ARG A 190 6.79 -31.83 -14.11
N VAL A 191 6.12 -32.14 -13.00
CA VAL A 191 4.99 -31.37 -12.48
C VAL A 191 5.30 -31.01 -11.03
N TYR A 192 5.16 -29.73 -10.73
CA TYR A 192 5.33 -29.17 -9.40
C TYR A 192 4.01 -28.51 -9.01
N LEU A 193 3.52 -28.81 -7.82
CA LEU A 193 2.28 -28.29 -7.27
C LEU A 193 2.58 -27.65 -5.93
N GLY A 194 1.89 -26.58 -5.60
CA GLY A 194 2.04 -25.93 -4.31
C GLY A 194 0.78 -25.22 -3.85
N LEU A 195 0.58 -25.24 -2.54
CA LEU A 195 -0.49 -24.55 -1.84
C LEU A 195 0.12 -23.79 -0.67
N THR A 196 -0.21 -22.51 -0.53
CA THR A 196 0.22 -21.64 0.56
C THR A 196 -0.97 -21.03 1.27
N PHE A 197 -0.92 -21.05 2.60
CA PHE A 197 -1.82 -20.32 3.50
C PHE A 197 -1.05 -19.13 4.06
N GLY A 198 -1.52 -17.93 3.79
CA GLY A 198 -0.88 -16.68 4.19
C GLY A 198 -1.68 -15.97 5.27
N ILE A 199 -0.99 -15.51 6.31
CA ILE A 199 -1.53 -14.62 7.35
C ILE A 199 -0.74 -13.33 7.27
N SER A 200 -1.46 -12.20 7.12
CA SER A 200 -0.86 -10.86 7.07
C SER A 200 -1.03 -10.15 8.39
N ASP A 201 -0.01 -9.44 8.82
CA ASP A 201 -0.01 -8.50 9.94
C ASP A 201 0.22 -7.09 9.40
N VAL A 202 -0.74 -6.20 9.62
CA VAL A 202 -0.72 -4.81 9.13
C VAL A 202 -0.40 -3.89 10.28
N ASN A 203 0.64 -3.09 10.13
CA ASN A 203 1.00 -2.04 11.06
C ASN A 203 1.40 -0.79 10.26
N TYR A 204 0.57 0.24 10.30
CA TYR A 204 0.81 1.51 9.62
C TYR A 204 0.68 2.66 10.59
N LYS A 205 1.62 3.60 10.53
CA LYS A 205 1.57 4.88 11.22
C LYS A 205 1.91 6.00 10.23
N GLY A 206 1.07 7.03 10.19
CA GLY A 206 1.31 8.25 9.43
C GLY A 206 1.15 9.47 10.31
N TYR A 207 2.01 10.47 10.13
CA TYR A 207 1.86 11.80 10.69
C TYR A 207 1.97 12.83 9.58
N SER A 208 1.00 13.74 9.47
CA SER A 208 1.01 14.78 8.44
C SER A 208 0.65 16.15 9.02
N GLU A 209 1.21 17.18 8.40
CA GLU A 209 0.83 18.58 8.62
C GLU A 209 0.50 19.22 7.28
N TYR A 210 -0.69 19.80 7.21
CA TYR A 210 -1.16 20.62 6.11
C TYR A 210 -1.35 22.05 6.61
N THR A 211 -0.59 22.99 6.09
CA THR A 211 -0.64 24.39 6.50
C THR A 211 -1.03 25.27 5.33
N GLU A 212 -2.10 26.06 5.49
CA GLU A 212 -2.51 27.10 4.54
C GLU A 212 -2.17 28.48 5.09
N THR A 213 -1.77 29.38 4.21
CA THR A 213 -1.72 30.81 4.48
C THR A 213 -3.03 31.44 4.00
N LEU A 214 -3.91 31.77 4.93
CA LEU A 214 -5.18 32.39 4.61
C LEU A 214 -4.99 33.82 4.10
N ALA A 215 -5.93 34.29 3.28
CA ALA A 215 -5.91 35.60 2.65
C ALA A 215 -7.23 36.33 2.83
N ASP A 216 -7.15 37.64 2.98
CA ASP A 216 -8.32 38.53 2.93
C ASP A 216 -8.83 38.74 1.48
N ALA A 217 -9.87 39.53 1.32
CA ALA A 217 -10.47 39.83 0.03
C ALA A 217 -9.52 40.57 -0.94
N ASN A 218 -8.43 41.18 -0.45
CA ASN A 218 -7.41 41.81 -1.25
C ASN A 218 -6.20 40.91 -1.55
N GLY A 219 -6.21 39.66 -1.06
CA GLY A 219 -5.12 38.71 -1.19
C GLY A 219 -4.00 38.89 -0.16
N ALA A 220 -4.16 39.76 0.85
CA ALA A 220 -3.17 39.90 1.90
C ALA A 220 -3.28 38.74 2.89
N GLY A 221 -2.12 38.19 3.29
CA GLY A 221 -2.09 37.07 4.28
C GLY A 221 -2.61 37.54 5.65
N ILE A 222 -3.54 36.75 6.22
CA ILE A 222 -4.18 37.00 7.51
C ILE A 222 -3.80 35.97 8.59
N GLY A 223 -2.86 35.10 8.29
CA GLY A 223 -2.33 34.09 9.20
C GLY A 223 -2.38 32.68 8.63
N ASN A 224 -1.85 31.73 9.37
CA ASN A 224 -1.75 30.36 8.96
C ASN A 224 -2.73 29.47 9.73
N VAL A 225 -3.31 28.49 9.05
CA VAL A 225 -4.10 27.41 9.64
C VAL A 225 -3.42 26.09 9.33
N THR A 226 -3.18 25.26 10.35
CA THR A 226 -2.50 23.98 10.23
C THR A 226 -3.41 22.85 10.69
N LEU A 227 -3.63 21.87 9.82
CA LEU A 227 -4.26 20.61 10.15
C LEU A 227 -3.16 19.54 10.34
N ALA A 228 -2.98 19.08 11.58
CA ALA A 228 -2.05 18.03 11.93
C ALA A 228 -2.82 16.74 12.21
N ASP A 229 -2.45 15.63 11.55
CA ASP A 229 -3.12 14.34 11.66
C ASP A 229 -2.12 13.23 11.98
N GLU A 230 -2.36 12.50 13.06
CA GLU A 230 -1.73 11.23 13.35
C GLU A 230 -2.73 10.11 13.07
N ARG A 231 -2.35 9.18 12.17
CA ARG A 231 -3.18 8.04 11.81
C ARG A 231 -2.44 6.74 12.01
N ARG A 232 -3.16 5.75 12.54
CA ARG A 232 -2.71 4.36 12.65
C ARG A 232 -3.71 3.44 11.99
N ILE A 233 -3.21 2.38 11.35
CA ILE A 233 -4.02 1.30 10.81
C ILE A 233 -3.33 0.01 11.22
N ASP A 234 -4.04 -0.79 12.02
CA ASP A 234 -3.59 -2.09 12.49
C ASP A 234 -4.61 -3.16 12.11
N GLY A 235 -4.16 -4.38 11.96
CA GLY A 235 -5.05 -5.49 11.72
C GLY A 235 -4.37 -6.69 11.10
N THR A 236 -5.20 -7.66 10.72
CA THR A 236 -4.74 -8.95 10.18
C THR A 236 -5.47 -9.27 8.88
N GLY A 237 -4.86 -10.11 8.07
CA GLY A 237 -5.44 -10.62 6.84
C GLY A 237 -5.15 -12.10 6.65
N PHE A 238 -5.95 -12.74 5.81
CA PHE A 238 -5.78 -14.14 5.44
C PHE A 238 -5.95 -14.30 3.95
N ASN A 239 -5.14 -15.17 3.33
CA ASN A 239 -5.30 -15.55 1.93
C ASN A 239 -4.82 -16.99 1.68
N VAL A 240 -5.19 -17.51 0.53
CA VAL A 240 -4.73 -18.81 0.03
C VAL A 240 -4.16 -18.62 -1.36
N LYS A 241 -3.01 -19.25 -1.62
CA LYS A 241 -2.31 -19.18 -2.92
C LYS A 241 -2.10 -20.60 -3.42
N ALA A 242 -2.32 -20.83 -4.70
CA ALA A 242 -2.06 -22.10 -5.35
C ALA A 242 -1.22 -21.90 -6.60
N GLY A 243 -0.38 -22.86 -6.91
CA GLY A 243 0.49 -22.79 -8.08
C GLY A 243 0.80 -24.16 -8.70
N ILE A 244 1.11 -24.10 -9.98
CA ILE A 244 1.61 -25.22 -10.74
C ILE A 244 2.76 -24.77 -11.62
N ILE A 245 3.80 -25.60 -11.70
CA ILE A 245 4.89 -25.46 -12.67
C ILE A 245 5.02 -26.79 -13.38
N PHE A 246 5.19 -26.77 -14.69
CA PHE A 246 5.42 -27.99 -15.44
C PHE A 246 6.51 -27.81 -16.49
N ARG A 247 7.18 -28.93 -16.81
CA ARG A 247 8.17 -29.05 -17.87
C ARG A 247 7.53 -29.79 -19.05
N PRO A 248 7.15 -29.08 -20.13
CA PRO A 248 6.44 -29.69 -21.25
C PRO A 248 7.33 -30.72 -22.02
N ILE A 249 8.63 -30.47 -22.08
CA ILE A 249 9.61 -31.31 -22.79
C ILE A 249 10.57 -31.90 -21.75
N GLU A 250 10.63 -33.23 -21.69
CA GLU A 250 11.42 -33.95 -20.68
C GLU A 250 12.93 -33.68 -20.78
N THR A 251 13.45 -33.52 -21.99
CA THR A 251 14.86 -33.24 -22.25
C THR A 251 15.23 -31.75 -22.11
N SER A 252 14.24 -30.84 -21.98
CA SER A 252 14.46 -29.42 -21.88
C SER A 252 14.25 -28.94 -20.42
N PRO A 253 15.09 -28.06 -19.91
CA PRO A 253 14.89 -27.42 -18.61
C PRO A 253 13.80 -26.32 -18.61
N PHE A 254 13.16 -26.06 -19.76
CA PHE A 254 12.11 -25.04 -19.90
C PHE A 254 10.89 -25.38 -19.04
N ARG A 255 10.40 -24.39 -18.32
CA ARG A 255 9.26 -24.50 -17.40
C ARG A 255 8.25 -23.41 -17.66
N ILE A 256 6.98 -23.76 -17.50
CA ILE A 256 5.85 -22.85 -17.52
C ILE A 256 5.17 -22.94 -16.16
N GLY A 257 4.90 -21.79 -15.55
CA GLY A 257 4.21 -21.67 -14.26
C GLY A 257 2.91 -20.92 -14.36
N PHE A 258 1.92 -21.35 -13.58
CA PHE A 258 0.66 -20.64 -13.35
C PHE A 258 0.42 -20.53 -11.85
N SER A 259 -0.11 -19.41 -11.42
CA SER A 259 -0.47 -19.20 -10.02
C SER A 259 -1.77 -18.42 -9.90
N VAL A 260 -2.46 -18.64 -8.79
CA VAL A 260 -3.65 -17.90 -8.40
C VAL A 260 -3.59 -17.64 -6.90
N ALA A 261 -3.94 -16.41 -6.52
CA ALA A 261 -4.15 -16.06 -5.12
C ALA A 261 -5.58 -15.56 -4.92
N THR A 262 -6.21 -16.02 -3.85
CA THR A 262 -7.51 -15.49 -3.42
C THR A 262 -7.37 -14.02 -3.03
N PRO A 263 -8.48 -13.29 -2.85
CA PRO A 263 -8.46 -12.07 -2.06
C PRO A 263 -7.73 -12.28 -0.74
N THR A 264 -7.04 -11.23 -0.28
CA THR A 264 -6.66 -11.17 1.14
C THR A 264 -7.82 -10.52 1.87
N TRP A 265 -8.39 -11.26 2.80
CA TRP A 265 -9.49 -10.80 3.65
C TRP A 265 -8.90 -10.11 4.86
N TYR A 266 -8.80 -8.78 4.80
CA TYR A 266 -8.31 -7.97 5.90
C TYR A 266 -9.44 -7.59 6.85
N ASP A 267 -9.13 -7.64 8.15
CA ASP A 267 -9.88 -7.04 9.25
C ASP A 267 -9.01 -5.97 9.88
N LEU A 268 -9.42 -4.72 9.77
CA LEU A 268 -8.58 -3.54 10.03
C LEU A 268 -9.28 -2.58 10.98
N THR A 269 -8.48 -1.97 11.85
CA THR A 269 -8.87 -0.83 12.67
C THR A 269 -8.05 0.38 12.25
N THR A 270 -8.71 1.48 11.89
CA THR A 270 -8.07 2.78 11.71
C THR A 270 -8.38 3.67 12.91
N SER A 271 -7.38 4.33 13.44
CA SER A 271 -7.52 5.34 14.49
C SER A 271 -6.75 6.60 14.11
N ASN A 272 -7.26 7.75 14.53
CA ASN A 272 -6.60 9.02 14.29
C ASN A 272 -6.69 9.95 15.49
N TYR A 273 -5.78 10.90 15.53
CA TYR A 273 -5.83 12.07 16.37
C TYR A 273 -5.47 13.28 15.52
N THR A 274 -6.43 14.19 15.34
CA THR A 274 -6.34 15.30 14.40
C THR A 274 -6.57 16.62 15.13
N ILE A 275 -5.69 17.59 14.88
CA ILE A 275 -5.74 18.92 15.49
C ILE A 275 -5.77 19.95 14.37
N LEU A 276 -6.72 20.87 14.44
CA LEU A 276 -6.71 22.12 13.67
C LEU A 276 -6.17 23.24 14.56
N ARG A 277 -5.04 23.85 14.14
CA ARG A 277 -4.46 25.03 14.80
C ARG A 277 -4.75 26.25 13.94
N ASN A 278 -5.51 27.17 14.49
CA ASN A 278 -5.86 28.42 13.83
C ASN A 278 -4.96 29.56 14.35
N GLY A 279 -3.92 29.89 13.59
CA GLY A 279 -3.04 31.04 13.87
C GLY A 279 -3.41 32.30 13.08
N SER A 280 -4.65 32.36 12.55
CA SER A 280 -5.19 33.52 11.86
C SER A 280 -5.97 34.43 12.84
N ASN A 281 -6.42 35.56 12.32
CA ASN A 281 -7.27 36.49 13.08
C ASN A 281 -8.77 36.32 12.80
N VAL A 282 -9.17 35.19 12.23
CA VAL A 282 -10.55 34.83 11.87
C VAL A 282 -10.94 33.51 12.52
N GLY A 283 -12.24 33.23 12.62
CA GLY A 283 -12.77 32.04 13.24
C GLY A 283 -13.03 32.16 14.72
N MET A 284 -13.67 31.16 15.33
CA MET A 284 -14.14 31.16 16.71
C MET A 284 -13.09 30.73 17.73
N TYR A 285 -12.20 29.77 17.35
CA TYR A 285 -11.28 29.16 18.30
C TYR A 285 -9.87 29.05 17.70
N ASP A 286 -8.87 29.18 18.55
CA ASP A 286 -7.46 29.04 18.18
C ASP A 286 -7.08 27.60 17.84
N SER A 287 -7.84 26.60 18.32
CA SER A 287 -7.62 25.19 18.02
C SER A 287 -8.88 24.34 18.24
N GLY A 288 -8.94 23.24 17.54
CA GLY A 288 -9.90 22.15 17.75
C GLY A 288 -9.22 20.82 17.56
N GLU A 289 -9.73 19.78 18.22
CA GLU A 289 -9.17 18.42 18.12
C GLU A 289 -10.27 17.37 18.05
N ILE A 290 -9.96 16.25 17.42
CA ILE A 290 -10.83 15.06 17.36
C ILE A 290 -9.97 13.80 17.28
N GLY A 291 -10.39 12.76 18.03
CA GLY A 291 -9.78 11.44 17.96
C GLY A 291 -10.87 10.39 17.85
N GLU A 292 -10.77 9.54 16.84
CA GLU A 292 -11.76 8.52 16.53
C GLU A 292 -11.09 7.21 16.14
N SER A 293 -11.85 6.13 16.25
CA SER A 293 -11.44 4.79 15.84
C SER A 293 -12.56 4.12 15.06
N TYR A 294 -12.21 3.39 14.01
CA TYR A 294 -13.17 2.75 13.12
C TYR A 294 -12.67 1.38 12.66
N ASP A 295 -13.51 0.36 12.84
CA ASP A 295 -13.25 -1.00 12.38
C ASP A 295 -13.95 -1.24 11.04
N PHE A 296 -13.20 -1.77 10.08
CA PHE A 296 -13.70 -2.09 8.74
C PHE A 296 -12.99 -3.32 8.17
N LYS A 297 -13.59 -3.91 7.14
CA LYS A 297 -12.95 -5.01 6.41
C LYS A 297 -12.61 -4.54 5.00
N LEU A 298 -11.49 -5.04 4.49
CA LEU A 298 -11.00 -4.73 3.16
C LEU A 298 -10.60 -6.04 2.46
N TYR A 299 -11.26 -6.35 1.35
CA TYR A 299 -10.96 -7.54 0.57
C TYR A 299 -10.27 -7.14 -0.73
N THR A 300 -9.04 -7.63 -0.92
CA THR A 300 -8.29 -7.34 -2.14
C THR A 300 -8.82 -8.18 -3.32
N PRO A 301 -8.51 -7.81 -4.57
CA PRO A 301 -8.91 -8.63 -5.71
C PRO A 301 -8.15 -9.96 -5.77
N TRP A 302 -8.68 -10.90 -6.56
CA TRP A 302 -7.96 -12.08 -7.01
C TRP A 302 -6.71 -11.68 -7.80
N LYS A 303 -5.65 -12.48 -7.67
CA LYS A 303 -4.42 -12.29 -8.42
C LYS A 303 -4.11 -13.54 -9.24
N PHE A 304 -3.72 -13.33 -10.50
CA PHE A 304 -3.36 -14.39 -11.43
C PHE A 304 -1.94 -14.18 -11.93
N GLY A 305 -1.17 -15.26 -12.04
CA GLY A 305 0.21 -15.21 -12.50
C GLY A 305 0.50 -16.25 -13.57
N VAL A 306 1.33 -15.85 -14.53
CA VAL A 306 1.92 -16.73 -15.57
C VAL A 306 3.42 -16.48 -15.59
N SER A 307 4.20 -17.53 -15.65
CA SER A 307 5.66 -17.41 -15.62
C SER A 307 6.34 -18.41 -16.54
N LEU A 308 7.51 -18.02 -16.99
CA LEU A 308 8.41 -18.84 -17.83
C LEU A 308 9.79 -18.86 -17.20
N GLY A 309 10.46 -20.01 -17.29
CA GLY A 309 11.82 -20.13 -16.78
C GLY A 309 12.59 -21.19 -17.54
N THR A 310 13.86 -20.95 -17.77
CA THR A 310 14.76 -21.92 -18.38
C THR A 310 16.19 -21.74 -17.88
N THR A 311 16.98 -22.80 -18.01
CA THR A 311 18.42 -22.77 -17.72
C THR A 311 19.20 -23.21 -18.93
N PHE A 312 20.38 -22.66 -19.12
CA PHE A 312 21.34 -23.04 -20.15
C PHE A 312 22.57 -23.60 -19.43
N GLY A 313 22.74 -24.92 -19.54
CA GLY A 313 23.74 -25.63 -18.76
C GLY A 313 23.60 -25.32 -17.25
N ASN A 314 24.73 -25.21 -16.57
CA ASN A 314 24.80 -24.86 -15.15
C ASN A 314 25.20 -23.39 -14.91
N TYR A 315 25.29 -22.58 -15.98
CA TYR A 315 25.88 -21.25 -15.92
C TYR A 315 24.89 -20.09 -16.11
N LEU A 316 23.73 -20.33 -16.74
CA LEU A 316 22.77 -19.27 -17.03
C LEU A 316 21.34 -19.71 -16.68
N ALA A 317 20.60 -18.89 -15.95
CA ALA A 317 19.17 -19.04 -15.74
C ALA A 317 18.46 -17.74 -16.17
N VAL A 318 17.31 -17.89 -16.83
CA VAL A 318 16.47 -16.79 -17.29
C VAL A 318 15.04 -17.02 -16.84
N GLY A 319 14.44 -16.01 -16.25
CA GLY A 319 13.05 -16.03 -15.81
C GLY A 319 12.27 -14.83 -16.34
N ALA A 320 10.99 -15.05 -16.59
CA ALA A 320 10.02 -14.02 -16.90
C ALA A 320 8.70 -14.32 -16.18
N GLY A 321 8.00 -13.29 -15.74
CA GLY A 321 6.73 -13.42 -15.07
C GLY A 321 5.79 -12.28 -15.40
N TYR A 322 4.50 -12.59 -15.37
CA TYR A 322 3.42 -11.64 -15.49
C TYR A 322 2.38 -11.93 -14.43
N GLU A 323 1.95 -10.91 -13.68
CA GLU A 323 0.86 -10.98 -12.72
C GLU A 323 -0.19 -9.92 -13.03
N TYR A 324 -1.44 -10.25 -12.77
CA TYR A 324 -2.57 -9.33 -12.92
C TYR A 324 -3.49 -9.40 -11.71
N ALA A 325 -3.92 -8.23 -11.23
CA ALA A 325 -4.95 -8.07 -10.21
C ALA A 325 -5.77 -6.81 -10.52
N ASP A 326 -7.09 -6.92 -10.49
CA ASP A 326 -7.99 -5.80 -10.80
C ASP A 326 -8.43 -5.09 -9.52
N TYR A 327 -7.76 -3.99 -9.19
CA TYR A 327 -8.05 -3.20 -7.99
C TYR A 327 -9.33 -2.38 -8.06
N GLY A 328 -9.96 -2.25 -9.23
CA GLY A 328 -11.33 -1.76 -9.34
C GLY A 328 -12.34 -2.65 -8.59
N ASN A 329 -11.99 -3.92 -8.38
CA ASN A 329 -12.78 -4.89 -7.60
C ASN A 329 -12.37 -4.97 -6.11
N LEU A 330 -11.67 -3.98 -5.58
CA LEU A 330 -11.40 -3.87 -4.16
C LEU A 330 -12.72 -3.70 -3.39
N ASP A 331 -13.00 -4.55 -2.40
CA ASP A 331 -14.26 -4.52 -1.65
C ASP A 331 -14.01 -3.98 -0.24
N THR A 332 -14.40 -2.73 -0.03
CA THR A 332 -14.48 -2.12 1.30
C THR A 332 -15.81 -2.53 1.94
N ARG A 333 -15.76 -2.99 3.18
CA ARG A 333 -16.92 -3.51 3.90
C ARG A 333 -17.05 -2.84 5.26
N VAL A 334 -18.29 -2.60 5.66
CA VAL A 334 -18.66 -2.05 6.96
C VAL A 334 -19.20 -3.15 7.86
N ASN A 335 -18.89 -3.08 9.14
CA ASN A 335 -19.49 -3.97 10.12
C ASN A 335 -20.97 -3.61 10.31
N THR A 336 -21.85 -4.57 10.12
CA THR A 336 -23.30 -4.38 10.18
C THR A 336 -23.95 -4.91 11.45
N GLY A 337 -23.15 -5.48 12.36
CA GLY A 337 -23.55 -6.02 13.62
C GLY A 337 -22.80 -7.29 13.97
N GLY A 338 -23.21 -7.92 15.04
CA GLY A 338 -22.65 -9.17 15.53
C GLY A 338 -23.52 -9.70 16.66
N GLY A 339 -23.20 -10.86 17.14
CA GLY A 339 -23.90 -11.50 18.23
C GLY A 339 -23.09 -12.63 18.83
N TYR A 340 -23.62 -13.18 19.89
CA TYR A 340 -23.09 -14.39 20.51
C TYR A 340 -23.95 -15.58 20.14
N ASP A 341 -23.36 -16.58 19.49
CA ASP A 341 -24.05 -17.83 19.19
C ASP A 341 -23.92 -18.78 20.37
N TRP A 342 -24.99 -18.93 21.14
CA TRP A 342 -25.05 -19.78 22.33
C TRP A 342 -24.92 -21.28 22.02
N TYR A 343 -25.13 -21.67 20.77
CA TYR A 343 -25.05 -23.08 20.38
C TYR A 343 -23.59 -23.49 20.10
N TYR A 344 -22.81 -22.58 19.48
CA TYR A 344 -21.41 -22.82 19.16
C TYR A 344 -20.44 -22.19 20.15
N ASP A 345 -20.95 -21.45 21.16
CA ASP A 345 -20.15 -20.73 22.16
C ASP A 345 -19.16 -19.71 21.50
N GLU A 346 -19.60 -19.06 20.44
CA GLU A 346 -18.81 -18.18 19.62
C GLU A 346 -19.44 -16.79 19.42
N TYR A 347 -18.59 -15.75 19.37
CA TYR A 347 -18.99 -14.43 18.86
C TYR A 347 -18.87 -14.41 17.34
N TYR A 348 -19.87 -13.88 16.66
CA TYR A 348 -19.82 -13.66 15.22
C TYR A 348 -20.05 -12.19 14.89
N GLU A 349 -19.38 -11.73 13.84
CA GLU A 349 -19.59 -10.42 13.25
C GLU A 349 -20.15 -10.57 11.83
N THR A 350 -21.03 -9.65 11.47
CA THR A 350 -21.54 -9.54 10.11
C THR A 350 -21.05 -8.28 9.45
N SER A 351 -20.72 -8.34 8.17
CA SER A 351 -20.30 -7.20 7.38
C SER A 351 -21.02 -7.16 6.04
N ALA A 352 -21.23 -5.96 5.52
CA ALA A 352 -21.78 -5.75 4.18
C ALA A 352 -20.82 -4.87 3.37
N GLY A 353 -20.79 -5.07 2.04
CA GLY A 353 -20.03 -4.22 1.15
C GLY A 353 -20.55 -2.77 1.19
N ASP A 354 -19.63 -1.82 1.30
CA ASP A 354 -19.93 -0.40 1.22
C ASP A 354 -20.14 -0.02 -0.25
N ARG A 355 -21.39 -0.05 -0.69
CA ARG A 355 -21.73 0.12 -2.10
C ARG A 355 -21.27 1.45 -2.68
N ALA A 356 -21.42 2.54 -1.93
CA ALA A 356 -21.05 3.88 -2.39
C ALA A 356 -19.54 4.01 -2.55
N MET A 357 -18.78 3.54 -1.55
CA MET A 357 -17.32 3.52 -1.57
C MET A 357 -16.78 2.59 -2.67
N ASN A 358 -17.36 1.39 -2.82
CA ASN A 358 -16.94 0.42 -3.83
C ASN A 358 -17.23 0.89 -5.25
N SER A 359 -18.37 1.57 -5.49
CA SER A 359 -18.67 2.17 -6.79
C SER A 359 -17.68 3.27 -7.16
N HIS A 360 -17.28 4.09 -6.20
CA HIS A 360 -16.22 5.10 -6.41
C HIS A 360 -14.86 4.44 -6.66
N THR A 361 -14.53 3.39 -5.92
CA THR A 361 -13.31 2.59 -6.12
C THR A 361 -13.22 2.04 -7.53
N GLU A 362 -14.31 1.45 -8.06
CA GLU A 362 -14.40 0.93 -9.43
C GLU A 362 -14.13 2.02 -10.49
N SER A 363 -14.53 3.26 -10.22
CA SER A 363 -14.33 4.38 -11.14
C SER A 363 -12.93 5.01 -11.06
N THR A 364 -12.20 4.83 -9.95
CA THR A 364 -10.92 5.51 -9.68
C THR A 364 -9.71 4.57 -9.67
N LEU A 365 -9.91 3.29 -9.45
CA LEU A 365 -8.85 2.27 -9.50
C LEU A 365 -9.03 1.38 -10.72
N LYS A 366 -7.94 0.77 -11.17
CA LYS A 366 -7.92 -0.09 -12.35
C LYS A 366 -7.08 -1.34 -12.15
N GLY A 367 -7.11 -2.22 -13.12
CA GLY A 367 -6.31 -3.43 -13.15
C GLY A 367 -4.81 -3.12 -13.19
N VAL A 368 -4.05 -3.84 -12.38
CA VAL A 368 -2.60 -3.71 -12.25
C VAL A 368 -1.92 -4.91 -12.86
N SER A 369 -1.04 -4.64 -13.82
CA SER A 369 -0.15 -5.59 -14.46
C SER A 369 1.25 -5.47 -13.88
N THR A 370 1.85 -6.60 -13.47
CA THR A 370 3.25 -6.66 -13.03
C THR A 370 4.03 -7.51 -14.00
N VAL A 371 5.11 -6.97 -14.55
CA VAL A 371 6.05 -7.68 -15.44
C VAL A 371 7.37 -7.85 -14.71
N LYS A 372 7.90 -9.07 -14.74
CA LYS A 372 9.15 -9.46 -14.09
C LYS A 372 10.09 -10.08 -15.09
N LEU A 373 11.33 -9.62 -15.14
CA LEU A 373 12.39 -10.18 -15.96
C LEU A 373 13.65 -10.36 -15.12
N GLY A 374 14.31 -11.49 -15.26
CA GLY A 374 15.50 -11.79 -14.47
C GLY A 374 16.47 -12.73 -15.17
N LEU A 375 17.75 -12.51 -14.85
CA LEU A 375 18.86 -13.29 -15.37
C LEU A 375 19.85 -13.57 -14.24
N GLU A 376 20.26 -14.82 -14.09
CA GLU A 376 21.33 -15.28 -13.20
C GLU A 376 22.44 -15.92 -14.01
N TYR A 377 23.65 -15.35 -13.97
CA TYR A 377 24.84 -15.86 -14.61
C TYR A 377 25.84 -16.37 -13.57
N LYS A 378 26.33 -17.58 -13.76
CA LYS A 378 27.32 -18.23 -12.90
C LYS A 378 28.63 -18.45 -13.66
N PRO A 379 29.59 -17.51 -13.56
CA PRO A 379 30.90 -17.66 -14.17
C PRO A 379 31.68 -18.84 -13.57
N MET A 380 31.39 -19.19 -12.33
CA MET A 380 31.90 -20.36 -11.63
C MET A 380 30.82 -20.92 -10.69
N SER A 381 30.95 -22.16 -10.27
CA SER A 381 29.93 -22.86 -9.47
C SER A 381 29.57 -22.16 -8.14
N GLN A 382 30.53 -21.42 -7.57
CA GLN A 382 30.35 -20.72 -6.31
C GLN A 382 29.79 -19.30 -6.47
N LEU A 383 30.00 -18.65 -7.63
CA LEU A 383 29.68 -17.24 -7.84
C LEU A 383 28.48 -17.09 -8.76
N ALA A 384 27.49 -16.31 -8.37
CA ALA A 384 26.34 -15.93 -9.19
C ALA A 384 26.25 -14.40 -9.31
N ILE A 385 25.99 -13.91 -10.51
CA ILE A 385 25.72 -12.50 -10.80
C ILE A 385 24.30 -12.42 -11.35
N ARG A 386 23.51 -11.46 -10.88
CA ARG A 386 22.09 -11.33 -11.19
C ARG A 386 21.75 -9.95 -11.68
N LEU A 387 20.82 -9.89 -12.62
CA LEU A 387 20.20 -8.68 -13.09
C LEU A 387 18.70 -8.91 -13.20
N GLY A 388 17.92 -7.90 -12.85
CA GLY A 388 16.47 -7.99 -12.91
C GLY A 388 15.80 -6.65 -13.23
N TYR A 389 14.59 -6.77 -13.73
CA TYR A 389 13.68 -5.67 -13.98
C TYR A 389 12.28 -6.04 -13.54
N ASN A 390 11.63 -5.13 -12.83
CA ASN A 390 10.26 -5.30 -12.34
C ASN A 390 9.45 -4.04 -12.65
N TYR A 391 8.36 -4.20 -13.37
CA TYR A 391 7.44 -3.13 -13.74
C TYR A 391 6.07 -3.39 -13.13
N VAL A 392 5.48 -2.37 -12.53
CA VAL A 392 4.10 -2.41 -12.01
C VAL A 392 3.34 -1.25 -12.63
N SER A 393 2.25 -1.55 -13.34
CA SER A 393 1.40 -0.53 -13.95
C SER A 393 0.67 0.31 -12.88
N PRO A 394 0.18 1.52 -13.23
CA PRO A 394 -0.55 2.36 -12.30
C PRO A 394 -1.83 1.67 -11.80
N MET A 395 -2.09 1.79 -10.51
CA MET A 395 -3.36 1.36 -9.89
C MET A 395 -4.44 2.43 -10.00
N TYR A 396 -4.06 3.71 -10.01
CA TYR A 396 -5.00 4.83 -10.06
C TYR A 396 -5.31 5.22 -11.51
N ASP A 397 -6.57 5.59 -11.76
CA ASP A 397 -6.93 6.29 -12.99
C ASP A 397 -6.27 7.69 -13.00
N GLU A 398 -5.96 8.20 -14.19
CA GLU A 398 -5.32 9.53 -14.32
C GLU A 398 -6.21 10.66 -13.80
N ASN A 399 -7.52 10.47 -13.91
CA ASN A 399 -8.54 11.41 -13.44
C ASN A 399 -9.13 11.00 -12.08
N GLY A 400 -8.54 10.02 -11.41
CA GLY A 400 -8.98 9.59 -10.08
C GLY A 400 -8.87 10.72 -9.06
N TYR A 401 -9.81 10.79 -8.14
CA TYR A 401 -9.83 11.79 -7.06
C TYR A 401 -10.41 11.17 -5.79
N LYS A 402 -10.16 11.83 -4.66
CA LYS A 402 -10.76 11.46 -3.39
C LYS A 402 -12.09 12.21 -3.22
N ASP A 403 -13.19 11.48 -3.27
CA ASP A 403 -14.53 12.05 -3.13
C ASP A 403 -14.94 12.12 -1.63
N GLY A 404 -14.97 13.34 -1.10
CA GLY A 404 -15.43 13.61 0.26
C GLY A 404 -16.95 13.69 0.41
N THR A 405 -17.73 13.45 -0.67
CA THR A 405 -19.20 13.53 -0.66
C THR A 405 -19.88 12.16 -0.63
N ILE A 406 -19.11 11.08 -0.57
CA ILE A 406 -19.63 9.71 -0.51
C ILE A 406 -20.29 9.48 0.86
N ASN A 407 -21.54 9.01 0.85
CA ASN A 407 -22.24 8.62 2.06
C ASN A 407 -21.75 7.25 2.54
N SER A 408 -20.69 7.28 3.34
CA SER A 408 -20.00 6.10 3.87
C SER A 408 -19.43 6.40 5.24
N PRO A 409 -19.40 5.42 6.16
CA PRO A 409 -18.64 5.54 7.40
C PRO A 409 -17.17 5.89 7.16
N GLY A 410 -16.57 5.38 6.08
CA GLY A 410 -15.19 5.74 5.70
C GLY A 410 -15.01 7.23 5.39
N SER A 411 -16.02 7.92 4.90
CA SER A 411 -16.01 9.38 4.70
C SER A 411 -16.12 10.13 6.02
N TYR A 412 -16.97 9.68 6.93
CA TYR A 412 -17.10 10.26 8.26
C TYR A 412 -15.76 10.22 9.04
N TYR A 413 -15.08 9.07 9.01
CA TYR A 413 -13.79 8.89 9.71
C TYR A 413 -12.58 9.47 8.95
N SER A 414 -12.80 10.18 7.85
CA SER A 414 -11.71 10.81 7.08
C SER A 414 -11.16 12.04 7.83
N SER A 415 -9.86 12.00 8.13
CA SER A 415 -9.12 13.06 8.84
C SER A 415 -8.19 13.85 7.92
N SER A 416 -8.18 13.55 6.61
CA SER A 416 -7.42 14.29 5.60
C SER A 416 -8.16 14.32 4.28
N THR A 417 -7.90 15.32 3.45
CA THR A 417 -8.52 15.49 2.12
C THR A 417 -7.57 15.22 0.98
N ASP A 418 -6.28 15.13 1.26
CA ASP A 418 -5.23 14.92 0.26
C ASP A 418 -5.28 13.53 -0.39
N TYR A 419 -4.79 13.46 -1.61
CA TYR A 419 -4.57 12.21 -2.34
C TYR A 419 -3.42 12.35 -3.33
N THR A 420 -2.89 11.21 -3.78
CA THR A 420 -1.84 11.16 -4.80
C THR A 420 -2.18 10.09 -5.83
N ASN A 421 -2.27 10.48 -7.10
CA ASN A 421 -2.39 9.56 -8.21
C ASN A 421 -1.01 9.05 -8.60
N TRP A 422 -0.61 7.94 -7.97
CA TRP A 422 0.66 7.28 -8.24
C TRP A 422 0.66 6.62 -9.61
N LYS A 423 1.71 6.88 -10.38
CA LYS A 423 1.96 6.28 -11.71
C LYS A 423 2.67 4.93 -11.59
N ALA A 424 3.13 4.42 -12.72
CA ALA A 424 3.84 3.14 -12.77
C ALA A 424 5.09 3.14 -11.88
N THR A 425 5.37 1.97 -11.31
CA THR A 425 6.60 1.71 -10.58
C THR A 425 7.56 0.93 -11.45
N ASN A 426 8.79 1.42 -11.59
CA ASN A 426 9.89 0.73 -12.25
C ASN A 426 10.95 0.37 -11.23
N ARG A 427 11.43 -0.87 -11.26
CA ARG A 427 12.50 -1.34 -10.38
C ARG A 427 13.59 -1.99 -11.22
N ILE A 428 14.82 -1.52 -11.01
CA ILE A 428 16.03 -2.11 -11.59
C ILE A 428 16.78 -2.77 -10.44
N THR A 429 17.16 -4.03 -10.63
CA THR A 429 17.81 -4.80 -9.59
C THR A 429 19.09 -5.45 -10.10
N CYS A 430 20.05 -5.61 -9.20
CA CYS A 430 21.24 -6.44 -9.44
C CYS A 430 21.59 -7.18 -8.15
N GLY A 431 22.37 -8.24 -8.29
CA GLY A 431 22.78 -9.04 -7.14
C GLY A 431 24.03 -9.85 -7.41
N ILE A 432 24.65 -10.25 -6.32
CA ILE A 432 25.79 -11.17 -6.31
C ILE A 432 25.56 -12.22 -5.23
N GLY A 433 25.87 -13.48 -5.53
CA GLY A 433 25.77 -14.57 -4.59
C GLY A 433 27.06 -15.39 -4.55
N TYR A 434 27.43 -15.84 -3.37
CA TYR A 434 28.60 -16.69 -3.18
C TYR A 434 28.30 -17.86 -2.25
N ASN A 435 28.61 -19.06 -2.72
CA ASN A 435 28.38 -20.30 -1.97
C ASN A 435 29.67 -20.85 -1.40
N VAL A 436 29.68 -21.12 -0.09
CA VAL A 436 30.79 -21.75 0.63
C VAL A 436 30.27 -23.01 1.31
N GLY A 437 30.50 -24.16 0.69
CA GLY A 437 29.99 -25.42 1.21
C GLY A 437 28.47 -25.43 1.29
N LYS A 438 27.93 -25.50 2.49
CA LYS A 438 26.48 -25.46 2.79
C LYS A 438 25.93 -24.05 3.02
N LEU A 439 26.77 -23.03 3.05
CA LEU A 439 26.41 -21.65 3.30
C LEU A 439 26.26 -20.89 1.97
N SER A 440 25.17 -20.15 1.81
CA SER A 440 24.99 -19.18 0.73
C SER A 440 24.93 -17.77 1.30
N LEU A 441 25.66 -16.87 0.68
CA LEU A 441 25.71 -15.45 1.01
C LEU A 441 25.30 -14.67 -0.23
N ASP A 442 24.26 -13.87 -0.12
CA ASP A 442 23.74 -13.11 -1.24
C ASP A 442 23.58 -11.63 -0.85
N LEU A 443 23.88 -10.77 -1.81
CA LEU A 443 23.71 -9.33 -1.74
C LEU A 443 22.91 -8.88 -2.94
N ALA A 444 21.87 -8.07 -2.73
CA ALA A 444 21.13 -7.45 -3.80
C ALA A 444 21.00 -5.94 -3.59
N TYR A 445 20.95 -5.24 -4.70
CA TYR A 445 20.60 -3.83 -4.75
C TYR A 445 19.37 -3.65 -5.62
N GLN A 446 18.42 -2.84 -5.16
CA GLN A 446 17.22 -2.45 -5.89
C GLN A 446 17.11 -0.92 -5.90
N TYR A 447 16.85 -0.39 -7.09
CA TYR A 447 16.42 1.00 -7.26
C TYR A 447 14.98 1.02 -7.77
N SER A 448 14.08 1.58 -6.97
CA SER A 448 12.66 1.71 -7.27
C SER A 448 12.31 3.16 -7.57
N MET A 449 11.60 3.39 -8.66
CA MET A 449 11.20 4.72 -9.15
C MET A 449 9.69 4.73 -9.39
N GLN A 450 9.02 5.69 -8.76
CA GLN A 450 7.61 5.98 -8.97
C GLN A 450 7.39 7.48 -8.88
N SER A 451 6.61 8.06 -9.79
CA SER A 451 6.14 9.44 -9.73
C SER A 451 4.65 9.48 -9.45
N GLY A 452 4.15 10.60 -8.99
CA GLY A 452 2.73 10.80 -8.74
C GLY A 452 2.34 12.27 -8.85
N ASP A 453 1.04 12.49 -8.94
CA ASP A 453 0.43 13.81 -8.94
C ASP A 453 -0.33 13.97 -7.61
N PHE A 454 0.19 14.81 -6.72
CA PHE A 454 -0.36 15.08 -5.40
C PHE A 454 -1.35 16.24 -5.46
N SER A 455 -2.51 16.07 -4.84
CA SER A 455 -3.50 17.12 -4.65
C SER A 455 -3.85 17.26 -3.17
N PRO A 456 -3.85 18.47 -2.60
CA PRO A 456 -4.16 18.68 -1.19
C PRO A 456 -5.64 18.42 -0.87
N PHE A 457 -6.51 18.59 -1.86
CA PHE A 457 -7.94 18.30 -1.80
C PHE A 457 -8.50 18.16 -3.24
N THR A 458 -9.71 17.65 -3.33
CA THR A 458 -10.43 17.51 -4.62
C THR A 458 -10.92 18.87 -5.10
N ASN A 459 -10.75 19.14 -6.38
CA ASN A 459 -11.29 20.34 -7.03
C ASN A 459 -12.83 20.35 -6.96
N TYR A 460 -13.35 21.51 -6.64
CA TYR A 460 -14.78 21.77 -6.60
C TYR A 460 -15.11 22.90 -7.57
N TYR A 461 -16.08 22.64 -8.46
CA TYR A 461 -16.58 23.62 -9.43
C TYR A 461 -17.94 24.09 -8.97
N ALA A 462 -18.08 25.38 -8.76
CA ALA A 462 -19.35 25.99 -8.38
C ALA A 462 -20.40 25.83 -9.46
N SER A 463 -21.67 25.89 -9.07
CA SER A 463 -22.75 25.92 -10.02
C SER A 463 -22.71 27.23 -10.87
N ALA A 464 -23.33 27.20 -12.04
CA ALA A 464 -23.38 28.41 -12.90
C ALA A 464 -24.12 29.59 -12.23
N GLU A 465 -24.91 29.32 -11.20
CA GLU A 465 -25.69 30.33 -10.46
C GLU A 465 -24.86 31.02 -9.40
N ASP A 466 -23.80 30.35 -8.85
CA ASP A 466 -23.01 30.83 -7.72
C ASP A 466 -21.85 31.76 -8.12
N GLY A 467 -21.41 31.71 -9.37
CA GLY A 467 -20.29 32.50 -9.85
C GLY A 467 -18.89 31.86 -9.61
N PRO A 468 -17.85 32.32 -10.34
CA PRO A 468 -16.52 31.72 -10.31
C PRO A 468 -15.76 31.96 -9.01
N GLU A 469 -16.18 32.89 -8.17
CA GLU A 469 -15.59 33.16 -6.84
C GLU A 469 -15.78 31.98 -5.88
N TYR A 470 -16.74 31.11 -6.14
CA TYR A 470 -17.00 29.87 -5.38
C TYR A 470 -16.24 28.67 -5.91
N ASP A 471 -15.59 28.77 -7.07
CA ASP A 471 -14.71 27.70 -7.54
C ASP A 471 -13.57 27.47 -6.54
N ASN A 472 -13.27 26.20 -6.29
CA ASN A 472 -12.22 25.77 -5.38
C ASN A 472 -11.27 24.81 -6.09
N ILE A 473 -10.38 25.39 -6.92
CA ILE A 473 -9.56 24.65 -7.86
C ILE A 473 -8.08 24.81 -7.47
N CYS A 474 -7.37 23.72 -7.29
CA CYS A 474 -5.93 23.70 -7.07
C CYS A 474 -5.20 22.85 -8.12
N ASN A 475 -3.95 23.16 -8.38
CA ASN A 475 -3.12 22.38 -9.28
C ASN A 475 -2.55 21.16 -8.53
N ALA A 476 -2.42 20.04 -9.25
CA ALA A 476 -1.67 18.91 -8.74
C ALA A 476 -0.16 19.16 -8.79
N VAL A 477 0.56 18.75 -7.77
CA VAL A 477 2.01 18.89 -7.63
C VAL A 477 2.67 17.54 -7.92
N LYS A 478 3.71 17.54 -8.77
CA LYS A 478 4.49 16.31 -9.04
C LYS A 478 5.31 15.93 -7.83
N VAL A 479 5.20 14.68 -7.43
CA VAL A 479 5.94 14.07 -6.32
C VAL A 479 6.59 12.78 -6.78
N ASP A 480 7.68 12.40 -6.11
CA ASP A 480 8.44 11.20 -6.42
C ASP A 480 8.54 10.27 -5.20
N ASN A 481 8.47 8.98 -5.46
CA ASN A 481 8.84 7.94 -4.51
C ASN A 481 9.98 7.12 -5.12
N LYS A 482 11.21 7.57 -4.87
CA LYS A 482 12.44 6.92 -5.34
C LYS A 482 13.18 6.33 -4.15
N ARG A 483 13.47 5.02 -4.22
CA ARG A 483 14.07 4.28 -3.11
C ARG A 483 15.25 3.45 -3.56
N HIS A 484 16.28 3.43 -2.73
CA HIS A 484 17.40 2.51 -2.80
C HIS A 484 17.23 1.46 -1.71
N GLN A 485 17.33 0.19 -2.05
CA GLN A 485 17.35 -0.90 -1.09
C GLN A 485 18.63 -1.71 -1.27
N LEU A 486 19.33 -1.96 -0.18
CA LEU A 486 20.44 -2.90 -0.11
C LEU A 486 19.99 -4.06 0.78
N LEU A 487 20.06 -5.28 0.27
CA LEU A 487 19.53 -6.48 0.93
C LEU A 487 20.61 -7.55 1.02
N PHE A 488 20.79 -8.09 2.22
CA PHE A 488 21.69 -9.21 2.52
C PHE A 488 20.86 -10.45 2.85
N SER A 489 21.25 -11.59 2.33
CA SER A 489 20.68 -12.87 2.69
C SER A 489 21.73 -13.88 3.06
N ILE A 490 21.43 -14.65 4.08
CA ILE A 490 22.24 -15.79 4.53
C ILE A 490 21.35 -17.02 4.43
N GLY A 491 21.80 -18.04 3.71
CA GLY A 491 21.13 -19.31 3.60
C GLY A 491 22.03 -20.45 4.05
N TYR A 492 21.41 -21.48 4.62
CA TYR A 492 22.09 -22.71 5.01
C TYR A 492 21.35 -23.91 4.42
N HIS A 493 22.11 -24.81 3.77
CA HIS A 493 21.62 -26.04 3.17
C HIS A 493 22.01 -27.25 4.03
N PHE A 494 21.03 -28.05 4.45
CA PHE A 494 21.21 -29.21 5.31
C PHE A 494 21.67 -30.45 4.54
#